data_05991df65713248f0a4a08a28b9089a0
#
_entry.id   05991df65713248f0a4a08a28b9089a0
#
_cell.length_a   1.000
_cell.length_b   1.000
_cell.length_c   1.000
_cell.angle_alpha   90.00
_cell.angle_beta   90.00
_cell.angle_gamma   90.00
#
_symmetry.space_group_name_H-M   'P 1'
#
loop_
_entity.id
_entity.type
_entity.pdbx_description
1 polymer ?
#
loop_
_entity_poly.entity_id
_entity_poly.type
_entity_poly.pdbx_seq_one_letter_code
_entity_poly.pdbx_strand_id
1 'polypeptide(L)'
;MSNPSARERLAQAAFDLFDERGYEQTAVDDITDRAGLGRTTFFRHYRSKEDVIFPDHDRMLARVKAWLESSSQRTALAAVSDAVRLVLLHYLEEGDLARRRYALTSKVPALRDREIATVARYQRLFREYIAGRTEDQTEPASLRAEIIAAAVVAAHNHVLRRWLRGECDDPVQEVDAALQNVHVISLFATPAVAAGAESSGTTIVAFRTSQDIDTLVPVLRHLVEGTTE
;
A
#
# COMPACT_ATOMS: atom_id res chain seq x y z
N MET A 1 22.16 -24.85 -0.89
CA MET A 1 21.02 -24.35 -1.70
C MET A 1 19.84 -25.25 -1.41
N SER A 2 18.76 -24.71 -0.86
CA SER A 2 17.54 -25.47 -0.56
C SER A 2 16.87 -25.87 -1.87
N ASN A 3 16.41 -27.12 -1.94
CA ASN A 3 15.68 -27.59 -3.14
C ASN A 3 14.32 -26.84 -3.22
N PRO A 4 13.95 -26.23 -4.35
CA PRO A 4 12.72 -25.46 -4.44
C PRO A 4 11.49 -26.32 -4.14
N SER A 5 10.57 -25.78 -3.37
CA SER A 5 9.32 -26.44 -3.01
C SER A 5 8.47 -26.76 -4.26
N ALA A 6 7.53 -27.68 -4.15
CA ALA A 6 6.61 -27.99 -5.25
C ALA A 6 5.83 -26.73 -5.70
N ARG A 7 5.48 -25.84 -4.77
CA ARG A 7 4.82 -24.56 -5.06
C ARG A 7 5.70 -23.64 -5.90
N GLU A 8 6.97 -23.47 -5.53
CA GLU A 8 7.94 -22.64 -6.26
C GLU A 8 8.23 -23.21 -7.66
N ARG A 9 8.37 -24.54 -7.80
CA ARG A 9 8.55 -25.21 -9.08
C ARG A 9 7.37 -24.96 -10.03
N LEU A 10 6.14 -25.08 -9.53
CA LEU A 10 4.93 -24.80 -10.31
C LEU A 10 4.84 -23.33 -10.72
N ALA A 11 5.15 -22.40 -9.82
CA ALA A 11 5.18 -20.98 -10.13
C ALA A 11 6.21 -20.66 -11.20
N GLN A 12 7.45 -21.16 -11.06
CA GLN A 12 8.51 -20.93 -12.04
C GLN A 12 8.11 -21.48 -13.40
N ALA A 13 7.63 -22.74 -13.48
CA ALA A 13 7.19 -23.38 -14.71
C ALA A 13 6.05 -22.59 -15.39
N ALA A 14 5.10 -22.07 -14.60
CA ALA A 14 3.99 -21.27 -15.12
C ALA A 14 4.48 -19.97 -15.75
N PHE A 15 5.32 -19.21 -15.05
CA PHE A 15 5.85 -17.95 -15.58
C PHE A 15 6.75 -18.16 -16.80
N ASP A 16 7.56 -19.22 -16.85
CA ASP A 16 8.36 -19.55 -18.02
C ASP A 16 7.48 -19.82 -19.25
N LEU A 17 6.37 -20.55 -19.05
CA LEU A 17 5.41 -20.82 -20.12
C LEU A 17 4.62 -19.56 -20.53
N PHE A 18 4.27 -18.70 -19.58
CA PHE A 18 3.61 -17.43 -19.90
C PHE A 18 4.51 -16.50 -20.71
N ASP A 19 5.79 -16.48 -20.45
CA ASP A 19 6.76 -15.70 -21.22
C ASP A 19 7.03 -16.31 -22.61
N GLU A 20 7.11 -17.66 -22.71
CA GLU A 20 7.38 -18.36 -23.96
C GLU A 20 6.24 -18.29 -24.98
N ARG A 21 5.00 -18.49 -24.54
CA ARG A 21 3.83 -18.66 -25.43
C ARG A 21 2.60 -17.86 -25.05
N GLY A 22 2.68 -17.07 -23.98
CA GLY A 22 1.59 -16.24 -23.49
C GLY A 22 0.67 -16.94 -22.50
N TYR A 23 -0.03 -16.12 -21.74
CA TYR A 23 -0.94 -16.57 -20.67
C TYR A 23 -2.09 -17.42 -21.21
N GLU A 24 -2.79 -16.96 -22.25
CA GLU A 24 -3.97 -17.63 -22.79
C GLU A 24 -3.65 -19.02 -23.36
N GLN A 25 -2.49 -19.19 -23.96
CA GLN A 25 -2.05 -20.43 -24.61
C GLN A 25 -1.48 -21.46 -23.62
N THR A 26 -1.38 -21.13 -22.34
CA THR A 26 -0.82 -22.01 -21.31
C THR A 26 -1.93 -22.71 -20.53
N ALA A 27 -1.96 -24.04 -20.56
CA ALA A 27 -2.85 -24.87 -19.77
C ALA A 27 -2.20 -25.34 -18.45
N VAL A 28 -3.02 -25.77 -17.49
CA VAL A 28 -2.52 -26.32 -16.21
C VAL A 28 -1.67 -27.58 -16.46
N ASP A 29 -2.04 -28.40 -17.45
CA ASP A 29 -1.28 -29.61 -17.79
C ASP A 29 0.13 -29.28 -18.26
N ASP A 30 0.29 -28.25 -19.08
CA ASP A 30 1.60 -27.79 -19.51
C ASP A 30 2.48 -27.36 -18.33
N ILE A 31 1.87 -26.67 -17.35
CA ILE A 31 2.59 -26.21 -16.15
C ILE A 31 3.06 -27.41 -15.32
N THR A 32 2.17 -28.41 -15.16
CA THR A 32 2.51 -29.60 -14.38
C THR A 32 3.59 -30.44 -15.05
N ASP A 33 3.52 -30.61 -16.36
CA ASP A 33 4.51 -31.32 -17.14
C ASP A 33 5.87 -30.62 -17.07
N ARG A 34 5.91 -29.30 -17.28
CA ARG A 34 7.14 -28.50 -17.18
C ARG A 34 7.74 -28.55 -15.76
N ALA A 35 6.92 -28.56 -14.72
CA ALA A 35 7.36 -28.64 -13.34
C ALA A 35 7.78 -30.08 -12.93
N GLY A 36 7.46 -31.10 -13.73
CA GLY A 36 7.65 -32.51 -13.38
C GLY A 36 6.80 -32.94 -12.18
N LEU A 37 5.54 -32.46 -12.13
CA LEU A 37 4.59 -32.67 -11.03
C LEU A 37 3.23 -33.07 -11.62
N GLY A 38 2.39 -33.76 -10.82
CA GLY A 38 1.05 -34.15 -11.25
C GLY A 38 -0.01 -33.07 -11.01
N ARG A 39 -1.13 -33.12 -11.77
CA ARG A 39 -2.31 -32.23 -11.59
C ARG A 39 -2.80 -32.17 -10.14
N THR A 40 -2.84 -33.30 -9.44
CA THR A 40 -3.24 -33.35 -8.02
C THR A 40 -2.34 -32.48 -7.15
N THR A 41 -1.04 -32.46 -7.44
CA THR A 41 -0.09 -31.58 -6.74
C THR A 41 -0.35 -30.10 -7.07
N PHE A 42 -0.66 -29.79 -8.30
CA PHE A 42 -1.04 -28.44 -8.71
C PHE A 42 -2.27 -27.95 -7.90
N PHE A 43 -3.37 -28.71 -7.94
CA PHE A 43 -4.63 -28.32 -7.29
C PHE A 43 -4.59 -28.35 -5.74
N ARG A 44 -3.57 -28.97 -5.15
CA ARG A 44 -3.29 -28.85 -3.73
C ARG A 44 -2.70 -27.47 -3.37
N HIS A 45 -2.01 -26.81 -4.30
CA HIS A 45 -1.34 -25.52 -4.08
C HIS A 45 -2.09 -24.33 -4.68
N TYR A 46 -2.78 -24.54 -5.80
CA TYR A 46 -3.44 -23.49 -6.59
C TYR A 46 -4.82 -23.96 -7.05
N ARG A 47 -5.81 -23.09 -7.02
CA ARG A 47 -7.18 -23.39 -7.47
C ARG A 47 -7.32 -23.29 -9.00
N SER A 48 -6.52 -22.44 -9.62
CA SER A 48 -6.51 -22.19 -11.07
C SER A 48 -5.13 -21.68 -11.53
N LYS A 49 -4.92 -21.52 -12.84
CA LYS A 49 -3.68 -20.95 -13.36
C LYS A 49 -3.50 -19.48 -12.97
N GLU A 50 -4.60 -18.74 -12.73
CA GLU A 50 -4.59 -17.38 -12.24
C GLU A 50 -4.00 -17.29 -10.83
N ASP A 51 -4.28 -18.29 -9.97
CA ASP A 51 -3.77 -18.31 -8.59
C ASP A 51 -2.26 -18.50 -8.52
N VAL A 52 -1.64 -19.03 -9.60
CA VAL A 52 -0.18 -19.12 -9.71
C VAL A 52 0.45 -17.75 -9.85
N ILE A 53 -0.25 -16.83 -10.55
CA ILE A 53 0.25 -15.49 -10.84
C ILE A 53 0.24 -14.62 -9.60
N PHE A 54 -0.85 -14.71 -8.83
CA PHE A 54 -1.03 -13.86 -7.66
C PHE A 54 -0.39 -14.47 -6.42
N PRO A 55 0.34 -13.68 -5.63
CA PRO A 55 0.75 -14.12 -4.30
C PRO A 55 -0.50 -14.47 -3.49
N ASP A 56 -0.32 -15.22 -2.42
CA ASP A 56 -1.40 -15.53 -1.47
C ASP A 56 -1.85 -14.25 -0.76
N HIS A 57 -2.63 -13.42 -1.48
CA HIS A 57 -3.14 -12.15 -0.97
C HIS A 57 -3.98 -12.31 0.29
N ASP A 58 -4.71 -13.41 0.43
CA ASP A 58 -5.50 -13.67 1.64
C ASP A 58 -4.58 -13.84 2.85
N ARG A 59 -3.48 -14.58 2.68
CA ARG A 59 -2.48 -14.75 3.72
C ARG A 59 -1.75 -13.46 4.05
N MET A 60 -1.38 -12.67 3.03
CA MET A 60 -0.73 -11.38 3.24
C MET A 60 -1.67 -10.39 3.93
N LEU A 61 -2.94 -10.32 3.52
CA LEU A 61 -3.94 -9.47 4.14
C LEU A 61 -4.17 -9.85 5.61
N ALA A 62 -4.23 -11.16 5.92
CA ALA A 62 -4.33 -11.65 7.28
C ALA A 62 -3.10 -11.27 8.13
N ARG A 63 -1.87 -11.37 7.57
CA ARG A 63 -0.64 -10.91 8.24
C ARG A 63 -0.67 -9.41 8.54
N VAL A 64 -1.06 -8.60 7.56
CA VAL A 64 -1.19 -7.15 7.73
C VAL A 64 -2.23 -6.81 8.80
N LYS A 65 -3.38 -7.50 8.80
CA LYS A 65 -4.42 -7.32 9.82
C LYS A 65 -3.90 -7.67 11.22
N ALA A 66 -3.29 -8.83 11.39
CA ALA A 66 -2.72 -9.26 12.68
C ALA A 66 -1.64 -8.29 13.17
N TRP A 67 -0.80 -7.78 12.25
CA TRP A 67 0.21 -6.77 12.58
C TRP A 67 -0.42 -5.47 13.06
N LEU A 68 -1.46 -4.97 12.36
CA LEU A 68 -2.20 -3.77 12.77
C LEU A 68 -2.85 -3.92 14.15
N GLU A 69 -3.47 -5.08 14.43
CA GLU A 69 -4.09 -5.39 15.72
C GLU A 69 -3.08 -5.42 16.88
N SER A 70 -1.84 -5.84 16.62
CA SER A 70 -0.75 -5.86 17.60
C SER A 70 0.08 -4.58 17.65
N SER A 71 -0.19 -3.60 16.78
CA SER A 71 0.61 -2.40 16.65
C SER A 71 0.52 -1.49 17.88
N SER A 72 1.68 -1.11 18.43
CA SER A 72 1.82 -0.14 19.51
C SER A 72 1.99 1.31 19.01
N GLN A 73 1.84 1.55 17.71
CA GLN A 73 2.00 2.89 17.13
C GLN A 73 1.01 3.89 17.75
N ARG A 74 1.49 5.11 18.00
CA ARG A 74 0.69 6.18 18.63
C ARG A 74 -0.47 6.64 17.75
N THR A 75 -0.28 6.64 16.43
CA THR A 75 -1.29 7.09 15.46
C THR A 75 -1.67 5.97 14.51
N ALA A 76 -2.94 5.97 14.09
CA ALA A 76 -3.42 5.03 13.07
C ALA A 76 -2.66 5.19 11.74
N LEU A 77 -2.32 6.43 11.36
CA LEU A 77 -1.56 6.70 10.14
C LEU A 77 -0.15 6.09 10.20
N ALA A 78 0.56 6.18 11.32
CA ALA A 78 1.86 5.53 11.47
C ALA A 78 1.75 4.01 11.35
N ALA A 79 0.72 3.41 11.99
CA ALA A 79 0.49 1.97 11.91
C ALA A 79 0.22 1.49 10.48
N VAL A 80 -0.65 2.17 9.71
CA VAL A 80 -0.92 1.77 8.32
C VAL A 80 0.27 2.06 7.40
N SER A 81 1.08 3.08 7.68
CA SER A 81 2.32 3.35 6.96
C SER A 81 3.34 2.22 7.12
N ASP A 82 3.52 1.72 8.34
CA ASP A 82 4.37 0.55 8.58
C ASP A 82 3.77 -0.73 7.95
N ALA A 83 2.45 -0.87 7.94
CA ALA A 83 1.78 -2.02 7.34
C ALA A 83 1.99 -2.09 5.81
N VAL A 84 1.92 -0.97 5.08
CA VAL A 84 2.21 -0.99 3.63
C VAL A 84 3.68 -1.23 3.34
N ARG A 85 4.58 -0.86 4.25
CA ARG A 85 6.01 -1.19 4.17
C ARG A 85 6.23 -2.70 4.23
N LEU A 86 5.50 -3.44 5.10
CA LEU A 86 5.54 -4.91 5.11
C LEU A 86 5.10 -5.51 3.77
N VAL A 87 4.09 -4.92 3.13
CA VAL A 87 3.65 -5.36 1.80
C VAL A 87 4.74 -5.10 0.76
N LEU A 88 5.38 -3.93 0.78
CA LEU A 88 6.50 -3.62 -0.13
C LEU A 88 7.64 -4.63 0.04
N LEU A 89 8.07 -4.88 1.27
CA LEU A 89 9.16 -5.82 1.56
C LEU A 89 8.85 -7.22 1.02
N HIS A 90 7.61 -7.67 1.10
CA HIS A 90 7.20 -8.94 0.50
C HIS A 90 7.40 -8.98 -1.01
N TYR A 91 7.04 -7.89 -1.73
CA TYR A 91 7.30 -7.80 -3.17
C TYR A 91 8.80 -7.79 -3.50
N LEU A 92 9.61 -7.13 -2.66
CA LEU A 92 11.06 -7.10 -2.83
C LEU A 92 11.70 -8.47 -2.61
N GLU A 93 11.18 -9.26 -1.65
CA GLU A 93 11.61 -10.66 -1.41
C GLU A 93 11.30 -11.56 -2.60
N GLU A 94 10.17 -11.34 -3.31
CA GLU A 94 9.83 -12.08 -4.53
C GLU A 94 10.70 -11.69 -5.74
N GLY A 95 11.28 -10.49 -5.73
CA GLY A 95 12.25 -10.02 -6.70
C GLY A 95 11.75 -10.08 -8.16
N ASP A 96 12.43 -10.87 -8.98
CA ASP A 96 12.13 -11.01 -10.41
C ASP A 96 10.72 -11.58 -10.68
N LEU A 97 10.24 -12.47 -9.82
CA LEU A 97 8.89 -13.03 -9.95
C LEU A 97 7.80 -11.94 -9.83
N ALA A 98 7.97 -10.97 -8.93
CA ALA A 98 7.07 -9.84 -8.82
C ALA A 98 7.07 -8.97 -10.10
N ARG A 99 8.24 -8.75 -10.72
CA ARG A 99 8.36 -8.00 -11.97
C ARG A 99 7.71 -8.73 -13.15
N ARG A 100 7.92 -10.03 -13.28
CA ARG A 100 7.27 -10.87 -14.31
C ARG A 100 5.74 -10.85 -14.13
N ARG A 101 5.25 -10.95 -12.91
CA ARG A 101 3.84 -10.82 -12.58
C ARG A 101 3.28 -9.47 -13.05
N TYR A 102 3.94 -8.38 -12.71
CA TYR A 102 3.53 -7.04 -13.12
C TYR A 102 3.48 -6.88 -14.64
N ALA A 103 4.50 -7.38 -15.35
CA ALA A 103 4.54 -7.37 -16.81
C ALA A 103 3.37 -8.14 -17.43
N LEU A 104 2.96 -9.24 -16.80
CA LEU A 104 1.83 -10.07 -17.25
C LEU A 104 0.49 -9.39 -16.95
N THR A 105 0.27 -8.91 -15.70
CA THR A 105 -0.99 -8.27 -15.28
C THR A 105 -1.23 -6.95 -16.02
N SER A 106 -0.18 -6.25 -16.43
CA SER A 106 -0.31 -5.04 -17.24
C SER A 106 -0.81 -5.31 -18.67
N LYS A 107 -0.64 -6.53 -19.19
CA LYS A 107 -1.03 -6.93 -20.57
C LYS A 107 -2.38 -7.64 -20.63
N VAL A 108 -2.78 -8.35 -19.56
CA VAL A 108 -3.99 -9.20 -19.55
C VAL A 108 -5.09 -8.51 -18.72
N PRO A 109 -6.18 -8.03 -19.35
CA PRO A 109 -7.23 -7.24 -18.66
C PRO A 109 -7.83 -7.96 -17.45
N ALA A 110 -8.19 -9.24 -17.56
CA ALA A 110 -8.79 -10.01 -16.47
C ALA A 110 -7.87 -10.12 -15.25
N LEU A 111 -6.54 -10.21 -15.46
CA LEU A 111 -5.57 -10.22 -14.37
C LEU A 111 -5.43 -8.84 -13.73
N ARG A 112 -5.50 -7.78 -14.52
CA ARG A 112 -5.50 -6.39 -14.03
C ARG A 112 -6.70 -6.11 -13.14
N ASP A 113 -7.89 -6.54 -13.54
CA ASP A 113 -9.11 -6.36 -12.75
C ASP A 113 -9.01 -7.06 -11.39
N ARG A 114 -8.42 -8.25 -11.35
CA ARG A 114 -8.15 -8.97 -10.10
C ARG A 114 -7.15 -8.24 -9.19
N GLU A 115 -6.10 -7.65 -9.77
CA GLU A 115 -5.14 -6.83 -9.04
C GLU A 115 -5.82 -5.60 -8.41
N ILE A 116 -6.64 -4.88 -9.20
CA ILE A 116 -7.41 -3.72 -8.72
C ILE A 116 -8.32 -4.12 -7.55
N ALA A 117 -9.04 -5.23 -7.68
CA ALA A 117 -9.90 -5.74 -6.61
C ALA A 117 -9.11 -6.06 -5.33
N THR A 118 -7.89 -6.57 -5.47
CA THR A 118 -7.00 -6.85 -4.33
C THR A 118 -6.54 -5.56 -3.64
N VAL A 119 -6.14 -4.54 -4.40
CA VAL A 119 -5.76 -3.22 -3.85
C VAL A 119 -6.92 -2.61 -3.06
N ALA A 120 -8.16 -2.71 -3.56
CA ALA A 120 -9.35 -2.23 -2.86
C ALA A 120 -9.58 -2.92 -1.50
N ARG A 121 -9.18 -4.18 -1.34
CA ARG A 121 -9.24 -4.91 -0.06
C ARG A 121 -8.28 -4.34 0.99
N TYR A 122 -7.05 -3.98 0.59
CA TYR A 122 -6.10 -3.31 1.49
C TYR A 122 -6.59 -1.92 1.88
N GLN A 123 -7.11 -1.14 0.92
CA GLN A 123 -7.67 0.18 1.21
C GLN A 123 -8.83 0.10 2.21
N ARG A 124 -9.72 -0.89 2.06
CA ARG A 124 -10.82 -1.13 3.01
C ARG A 124 -10.29 -1.48 4.40
N LEU A 125 -9.34 -2.41 4.50
CA LEU A 125 -8.73 -2.80 5.78
C LEU A 125 -8.11 -1.59 6.50
N PHE A 126 -7.37 -0.75 5.79
CA PHE A 126 -6.76 0.43 6.38
C PHE A 126 -7.79 1.47 6.80
N ARG A 127 -8.82 1.72 5.98
CA ARG A 127 -9.92 2.60 6.34
C ARG A 127 -10.62 2.13 7.63
N GLU A 128 -10.96 0.86 7.73
CA GLU A 128 -11.61 0.28 8.91
C GLU A 128 -10.72 0.39 10.15
N TYR A 129 -9.43 0.14 10.01
CA TYR A 129 -8.47 0.31 11.11
C TYR A 129 -8.35 1.76 11.56
N ILE A 130 -8.25 2.72 10.64
CA ILE A 130 -8.14 4.15 10.96
C ILE A 130 -9.43 4.63 11.63
N ALA A 131 -10.59 4.28 11.09
CA ALA A 131 -11.89 4.64 11.67
C ALA A 131 -12.09 4.05 13.08
N GLY A 132 -11.65 2.81 13.31
CA GLY A 132 -11.74 2.17 14.62
C GLY A 132 -10.80 2.73 15.70
N ARG A 133 -9.85 3.59 15.33
CA ARG A 133 -8.89 4.25 16.25
C ARG A 133 -9.31 5.66 16.66
N THR A 134 -10.44 6.14 16.19
CA THR A 134 -11.02 7.43 16.60
C THR A 134 -12.35 7.21 17.30
N GLU A 135 -12.61 8.03 18.33
CA GLU A 135 -13.92 8.08 19.01
C GLU A 135 -14.96 8.86 18.17
N ASP A 136 -14.48 9.68 17.24
CA ASP A 136 -15.31 10.46 16.33
C ASP A 136 -15.85 9.56 15.21
N GLN A 137 -17.15 9.27 15.25
CA GLN A 137 -17.89 8.46 14.26
C GLN A 137 -18.72 9.32 13.29
N THR A 138 -18.41 10.61 13.19
CA THR A 138 -19.10 11.52 12.27
C THR A 138 -18.75 11.22 10.81
N GLU A 139 -19.61 11.63 9.86
CA GLU A 139 -19.35 11.53 8.43
C GLU A 139 -18.01 12.17 8.00
N PRO A 140 -17.64 13.38 8.50
CA PRO A 140 -16.33 13.94 8.18
C PRO A 140 -15.15 13.09 8.67
N ALA A 141 -15.27 12.40 9.81
CA ALA A 141 -14.23 11.50 10.32
C ALA A 141 -14.13 10.23 9.46
N SER A 142 -15.25 9.68 9.03
CA SER A 142 -15.31 8.54 8.11
C SER A 142 -14.66 8.86 6.77
N LEU A 143 -15.00 10.00 6.16
CA LEU A 143 -14.39 10.47 4.91
C LEU A 143 -12.87 10.68 5.08
N ARG A 144 -12.44 11.25 6.21
CA ARG A 144 -11.01 11.42 6.50
C ARG A 144 -10.27 10.09 6.56
N ALA A 145 -10.84 9.07 7.22
CA ALA A 145 -10.26 7.74 7.29
C ALA A 145 -10.11 7.13 5.87
N GLU A 146 -11.11 7.33 5.01
CA GLU A 146 -11.08 6.88 3.62
C GLU A 146 -9.99 7.59 2.81
N ILE A 147 -9.89 8.92 2.90
CA ILE A 147 -8.87 9.72 2.21
C ILE A 147 -7.46 9.29 2.64
N ILE A 148 -7.22 9.13 3.94
CA ILE A 148 -5.91 8.72 4.46
C ILE A 148 -5.57 7.30 3.97
N ALA A 149 -6.49 6.35 4.04
CA ALA A 149 -6.27 5.00 3.54
C ALA A 149 -5.94 4.99 2.04
N ALA A 150 -6.69 5.77 1.24
CA ALA A 150 -6.44 5.92 -0.18
C ALA A 150 -5.07 6.53 -0.47
N ALA A 151 -4.68 7.58 0.27
CA ALA A 151 -3.39 8.26 0.10
C ALA A 151 -2.22 7.33 0.43
N VAL A 152 -2.28 6.57 1.53
CA VAL A 152 -1.25 5.59 1.91
C VAL A 152 -1.10 4.50 0.84
N VAL A 153 -2.22 3.94 0.36
CA VAL A 153 -2.20 2.92 -0.70
C VAL A 153 -1.68 3.49 -2.02
N ALA A 154 -2.05 4.73 -2.36
CA ALA A 154 -1.56 5.41 -3.56
C ALA A 154 -0.05 5.66 -3.51
N ALA A 155 0.48 6.13 -2.38
CA ALA A 155 1.91 6.34 -2.14
C ALA A 155 2.70 5.04 -2.31
N HIS A 156 2.27 3.97 -1.65
CA HIS A 156 2.85 2.64 -1.79
C HIS A 156 2.84 2.15 -3.24
N ASN A 157 1.68 2.17 -3.89
CA ASN A 157 1.53 1.67 -5.26
C ASN A 157 2.31 2.48 -6.28
N HIS A 158 2.52 3.78 -6.03
CA HIS A 158 3.37 4.62 -6.87
C HIS A 158 4.82 4.12 -6.87
N VAL A 159 5.38 3.93 -5.68
CA VAL A 159 6.76 3.45 -5.50
C VAL A 159 6.92 2.01 -5.98
N LEU A 160 6.00 1.12 -5.60
CA LEU A 160 6.01 -0.28 -6.03
C LEU A 160 6.04 -0.39 -7.55
N ARG A 161 5.16 0.34 -8.27
CA ARG A 161 5.14 0.31 -9.74
C ARG A 161 6.42 0.85 -10.37
N ARG A 162 7.05 1.87 -9.79
CA ARG A 162 8.35 2.35 -10.27
C ARG A 162 9.43 1.29 -10.12
N TRP A 163 9.50 0.64 -8.96
CA TRP A 163 10.43 -0.46 -8.73
C TRP A 163 10.19 -1.66 -9.66
N LEU A 164 8.93 -2.04 -9.86
CA LEU A 164 8.55 -3.13 -10.78
C LEU A 164 8.96 -2.84 -12.24
N ARG A 165 9.01 -1.57 -12.64
CA ARG A 165 9.49 -1.12 -13.96
C ARG A 165 11.01 -0.92 -14.02
N GLY A 166 11.73 -1.08 -12.91
CA GLY A 166 13.17 -0.82 -12.84
C GLY A 166 13.54 0.66 -12.81
N GLU A 167 12.64 1.54 -12.39
CA GLU A 167 12.78 3.00 -12.33
C GLU A 167 13.12 3.50 -10.90
N CYS A 168 13.40 2.59 -9.97
CA CYS A 168 13.63 2.89 -8.57
C CYS A 168 14.66 1.90 -8.00
N ASP A 169 15.78 2.40 -7.50
CA ASP A 169 16.87 1.58 -6.96
C ASP A 169 16.69 1.32 -5.45
N ASP A 170 16.14 2.28 -4.70
CA ASP A 170 15.85 2.15 -3.27
C ASP A 170 14.35 2.38 -2.98
N PRO A 171 13.52 1.36 -3.22
CA PRO A 171 12.07 1.47 -3.01
C PRO A 171 11.68 1.65 -1.54
N VAL A 172 12.53 1.24 -0.59
CA VAL A 172 12.26 1.42 0.85
C VAL A 172 12.40 2.89 1.22
N GLN A 173 13.48 3.53 0.81
CA GLN A 173 13.67 4.97 1.05
C GLN A 173 12.60 5.79 0.32
N GLU A 174 12.27 5.44 -0.93
CA GLU A 174 11.25 6.16 -1.68
C GLU A 174 9.84 6.03 -1.08
N VAL A 175 9.46 4.85 -0.56
CA VAL A 175 8.15 4.70 0.09
C VAL A 175 8.08 5.47 1.40
N ASP A 176 9.17 5.52 2.17
CA ASP A 176 9.24 6.32 3.39
C ASP A 176 9.05 7.81 3.08
N ALA A 177 9.72 8.33 2.06
CA ALA A 177 9.57 9.72 1.62
C ALA A 177 8.14 10.00 1.12
N ALA A 178 7.54 9.08 0.36
CA ALA A 178 6.17 9.21 -0.11
C ALA A 178 5.15 9.21 1.05
N LEU A 179 5.33 8.35 2.04
CA LEU A 179 4.49 8.29 3.24
C LEU A 179 4.66 9.53 4.12
N GLN A 180 5.85 10.13 4.21
CA GLN A 180 6.05 11.40 4.89
C GLN A 180 5.19 12.52 4.26
N ASN A 181 5.07 12.56 2.94
CA ASN A 181 4.18 13.52 2.28
C ASN A 181 2.70 13.29 2.68
N VAL A 182 2.27 12.03 2.81
CA VAL A 182 0.91 11.72 3.31
C VAL A 182 0.73 12.22 4.74
N HIS A 183 1.74 12.04 5.62
CA HIS A 183 1.69 12.56 6.98
C HIS A 183 1.55 14.09 7.01
N VAL A 184 2.31 14.81 6.22
CA VAL A 184 2.23 16.27 6.11
C VAL A 184 0.83 16.70 5.65
N ILE A 185 0.31 16.11 4.57
CA ILE A 185 -1.02 16.42 4.05
C ILE A 185 -2.11 16.15 5.10
N SER A 186 -2.01 15.06 5.86
CA SER A 186 -2.99 14.69 6.89
C SER A 186 -3.05 15.69 8.06
N LEU A 187 -1.93 16.35 8.38
CA LEU A 187 -1.89 17.41 9.41
C LEU A 187 -2.70 18.64 8.98
N PHE A 188 -2.66 19.00 7.70
CA PHE A 188 -3.43 20.14 7.17
C PHE A 188 -4.91 19.80 6.91
N ALA A 189 -5.26 18.53 6.80
CA ALA A 189 -6.63 18.08 6.65
C ALA A 189 -7.43 18.02 7.97
N THR A 190 -6.77 18.30 9.11
CA THR A 190 -7.50 18.46 10.39
C THR A 190 -8.21 19.80 10.33
N PRO A 191 -9.58 19.85 10.40
CA PRO A 191 -10.26 21.12 10.45
C PRO A 191 -9.73 21.89 11.67
N ALA A 192 -9.32 23.13 11.46
CA ALA A 192 -9.17 24.06 12.57
C ALA A 192 -10.49 23.99 13.34
N VAL A 193 -10.43 23.62 14.62
CA VAL A 193 -11.62 23.59 15.48
C VAL A 193 -12.30 24.93 15.31
N ALA A 194 -13.54 24.90 14.81
CA ALA A 194 -14.34 26.12 14.66
C ALA A 194 -14.30 26.84 16.01
N ALA A 195 -13.81 28.07 16.01
CA ALA A 195 -13.70 28.91 17.17
C ALA A 195 -15.11 29.10 17.74
N GLY A 196 -15.43 28.40 18.82
CA GLY A 196 -16.72 28.40 19.47
C GLY A 196 -16.69 27.83 20.88
N ALA A 197 -15.53 27.45 21.39
CA ALA A 197 -15.34 27.12 22.80
C ALA A 197 -14.05 27.81 23.26
N GLU A 198 -14.14 28.58 24.32
CA GLU A 198 -12.99 29.16 25.03
C GLU A 198 -12.06 28.04 25.52
N SER A 199 -11.25 27.52 24.64
CA SER A 199 -10.13 26.64 24.99
C SER A 199 -8.85 27.43 24.70
N SER A 200 -8.02 27.61 25.71
CA SER A 200 -6.66 28.12 25.60
C SER A 200 -5.80 27.10 24.81
N GLY A 201 -6.11 26.94 23.54
CA GLY A 201 -5.42 26.01 22.62
C GLY A 201 -4.25 26.71 21.94
N THR A 202 -3.11 26.04 21.86
CA THR A 202 -1.98 26.49 21.06
C THR A 202 -2.23 26.16 19.59
N THR A 203 -2.34 27.17 18.73
CA THR A 203 -2.37 26.97 17.27
C THR A 203 -0.95 26.88 16.76
N ILE A 204 -0.59 25.75 16.15
CA ILE A 204 0.71 25.56 15.50
C ILE A 204 0.53 25.84 14.00
N VAL A 205 1.17 26.90 13.51
CA VAL A 205 1.24 27.19 12.07
C VAL A 205 2.63 26.78 11.56
N ALA A 206 2.67 25.82 10.64
CA ALA A 206 3.90 25.39 10.01
C ALA A 206 3.90 25.82 8.53
N PHE A 207 4.93 26.51 8.10
CA PHE A 207 5.13 26.90 6.70
C PHE A 207 6.60 26.80 6.32
N ARG A 208 6.84 26.62 5.05
CA ARG A 208 8.19 26.64 4.48
C ARG A 208 8.38 27.95 3.73
N THR A 209 9.44 28.69 4.05
CA THR A 209 9.75 29.96 3.40
C THR A 209 11.24 30.02 3.08
N SER A 210 11.60 30.75 2.04
CA SER A 210 12.97 31.16 1.73
C SER A 210 13.28 32.57 2.23
N GLN A 211 12.30 33.26 2.86
CA GLN A 211 12.48 34.59 3.44
C GLN A 211 12.96 34.48 4.88
N ASP A 212 13.63 35.54 5.36
CA ASP A 212 14.10 35.61 6.73
C ASP A 212 12.90 35.62 7.69
N ILE A 213 12.99 34.79 8.74
CA ILE A 213 11.92 34.59 9.71
C ILE A 213 11.57 35.89 10.44
N ASP A 214 12.54 36.78 10.65
CA ASP A 214 12.33 38.07 11.31
C ASP A 214 11.44 39.00 10.50
N THR A 215 11.36 38.82 9.19
CA THR A 215 10.47 39.57 8.30
C THR A 215 9.03 39.07 8.37
N LEU A 216 8.82 37.80 8.71
CA LEU A 216 7.51 37.14 8.73
C LEU A 216 6.82 37.19 10.09
N VAL A 217 7.58 37.26 11.18
CA VAL A 217 7.04 37.30 12.56
C VAL A 217 6.02 38.43 12.75
N PRO A 218 6.24 39.67 12.28
CA PRO A 218 5.25 40.74 12.40
C PRO A 218 3.94 40.47 11.66
N VAL A 219 4.05 39.88 10.44
CA VAL A 219 2.88 39.55 9.59
C VAL A 219 2.05 38.44 10.23
N LEU A 220 2.72 37.41 10.77
CA LEU A 220 2.05 36.32 11.47
C LEU A 220 1.37 36.77 12.75
N ARG A 221 2.02 37.67 13.50
CA ARG A 221 1.42 38.27 14.70
C ARG A 221 0.15 39.07 14.38
N HIS A 222 0.17 39.87 13.33
CA HIS A 222 -0.97 40.64 12.87
C HIS A 222 -2.14 39.76 12.39
N LEU A 223 -1.84 38.62 11.73
CA LEU A 223 -2.85 37.62 11.35
C LEU A 223 -3.52 36.94 12.55
N VAL A 224 -2.76 36.68 13.60
CA VAL A 224 -3.28 36.04 14.83
C VAL A 224 -4.08 37.04 15.68
N GLU A 225 -3.63 38.29 15.76
CA GLU A 225 -4.28 39.35 16.54
C GLU A 225 -5.51 39.96 15.82
N GLY A 226 -5.55 39.92 14.47
CA GLY A 226 -6.65 40.45 13.66
C GLY A 226 -7.88 39.55 13.53
N THR A 227 -7.91 38.39 14.18
CA THR A 227 -9.06 37.46 14.18
C THR A 227 -9.93 37.63 15.44
N THR A 228 -9.73 38.69 16.24
CA THR A 228 -10.43 38.94 17.51
C THR A 228 -11.42 40.11 17.40
N GLU A 229 -12.06 40.33 16.24
CA GLU A 229 -13.25 41.23 16.13
C GLU A 229 -14.46 40.45 15.64
#